data_92d844fd493047fbdd33c80d61c3e000
#
_entry.id   92d844fd493047fbdd33c80d61c3e000
#
_cell.length_a   1.000
_cell.length_b   1.000
_cell.length_c   1.000
_cell.angle_alpha   90.00
_cell.angle_beta   90.00
_cell.angle_gamma   90.00
#
_symmetry.space_group_name_H-M   'P 1'
#
loop_
_entity.id
_entity.type
_entity.pdbx_description
1 polymer ?
#
loop_
_entity_poly.entity_id
_entity_poly.type
_entity_poly.pdbx_seq_one_letter_code
_entity_poly.pdbx_strand_id
1 'polypeptide(L)'
;MKADYIIFKPFDREDIADVMERALYNTVLAGMQLDGKRFFYCNPLEVVPGISGKAATQRHVDPQRPAWYACACCPPNVARLLSSIGSYAYGEGEKAFFIHLYLGGRREEFPGLVPLL
;
A
#
# COMPACT_ATOMS: atom_id res chain seq x y z
N MET A 1 16.00 -0.93 24.66
CA MET A 1 16.19 0.53 24.62
C MET A 1 14.81 1.17 24.74
N LYS A 2 14.60 2.14 25.64
CA LYS A 2 13.32 2.84 25.73
C LYS A 2 13.33 3.95 24.69
N ALA A 3 12.30 4.02 23.87
CA ALA A 3 12.09 5.20 23.04
C ALA A 3 11.65 6.35 23.94
N ASP A 4 12.32 7.48 23.89
CA ASP A 4 11.98 8.65 24.70
C ASP A 4 10.73 9.37 24.16
N TYR A 5 10.41 9.15 22.86
CA TYR A 5 9.25 9.71 22.20
C TYR A 5 8.85 8.91 20.96
N ILE A 6 7.59 9.03 20.59
CA ILE A 6 7.02 8.49 19.35
C ILE A 6 6.82 9.65 18.39
N ILE A 7 7.34 9.52 17.18
CA ILE A 7 7.15 10.49 16.11
C ILE A 7 6.24 9.86 15.05
N PHE A 8 5.16 10.54 14.75
CA PHE A 8 4.18 10.10 13.73
C PHE A 8 4.52 10.55 12.31
N LYS A 9 5.62 11.24 12.11
CA LYS A 9 6.19 11.57 10.79
C LYS A 9 7.70 11.57 10.88
N PRO A 10 8.37 10.69 10.17
CA PRO A 10 9.71 10.28 10.55
C PRO A 10 10.84 10.52 9.56
N PHE A 11 10.61 11.17 8.47
CA PHE A 11 11.68 11.59 7.60
C PHE A 11 11.84 13.10 7.72
N ASP A 12 13.08 13.59 7.65
CA ASP A 12 13.36 15.00 7.36
C ASP A 12 12.69 15.47 6.05
N ARG A 13 12.06 14.52 5.35
CA ARG A 13 11.27 14.69 4.15
C ARG A 13 9.88 14.09 4.34
N GLU A 14 9.00 14.87 4.93
CA GLU A 14 7.57 14.52 5.13
C GLU A 14 6.88 14.11 3.82
N ASP A 15 7.32 14.69 2.70
CA ASP A 15 6.82 14.41 1.36
C ASP A 15 6.93 12.93 0.96
N ILE A 16 7.98 12.23 1.37
CA ILE A 16 8.19 10.81 1.03
C ILE A 16 7.19 9.90 1.73
N ALA A 17 6.95 10.12 3.03
CA ALA A 17 6.00 9.31 3.80
C ALA A 17 4.56 9.51 3.28
N ASP A 18 4.18 10.74 2.98
CA ASP A 18 2.87 11.07 2.41
C ASP A 18 2.69 10.45 1.02
N VAL A 19 3.71 10.47 0.17
CA VAL A 19 3.66 9.82 -1.15
C VAL A 19 3.54 8.30 -1.01
N MET A 20 4.28 7.70 -0.08
CA MET A 20 4.22 6.26 0.18
C MET A 20 2.82 5.84 0.66
N GLU A 21 2.23 6.58 1.59
CA GLU A 21 0.88 6.31 2.10
C GLU A 21 -0.17 6.43 0.98
N ARG A 22 -0.12 7.51 0.21
CA ARG A 22 -1.03 7.72 -0.93
C ARG A 22 -0.86 6.65 -2.00
N ALA A 23 0.37 6.25 -2.31
CA ALA A 23 0.64 5.18 -3.27
C ALA A 23 0.08 3.85 -2.79
N LEU A 24 0.23 3.51 -1.51
CA LEU A 24 -0.31 2.28 -0.94
C LEU A 24 -1.84 2.26 -1.05
N TYR A 25 -2.50 3.26 -0.49
CA TYR A 25 -3.97 3.23 -0.39
C TYR A 25 -4.68 3.50 -1.71
N ASN A 26 -4.14 4.35 -2.57
CA ASN A 26 -4.82 4.75 -3.81
C ASN A 26 -4.31 4.03 -5.07
N THR A 27 -3.04 3.64 -5.11
CA THR A 27 -2.47 3.02 -6.31
C THR A 27 -2.38 1.50 -6.16
N VAL A 28 -1.78 1.02 -5.09
CA VAL A 28 -1.55 -0.43 -4.91
C VAL A 28 -2.85 -1.14 -4.57
N LEU A 29 -3.54 -0.70 -3.51
CA LEU A 29 -4.77 -1.35 -3.05
C LEU A 29 -5.94 -1.13 -4.02
N ALA A 30 -5.98 0.00 -4.72
CA ALA A 30 -6.99 0.23 -5.75
C ALA A 30 -6.88 -0.72 -6.95
N GLY A 31 -5.71 -1.29 -7.22
CA GLY A 31 -5.53 -2.32 -8.23
C GLY A 31 -6.22 -3.64 -7.89
N MET A 32 -6.48 -3.90 -6.61
CA MET A 32 -7.06 -5.13 -6.11
C MET A 32 -8.54 -4.96 -5.75
N GLN A 33 -9.38 -5.95 -6.02
CA GLN A 33 -10.73 -6.01 -5.49
C GLN A 33 -10.70 -6.30 -3.99
N LEU A 34 -11.70 -5.82 -3.24
CA LEU A 34 -11.75 -5.94 -1.78
C LEU A 34 -11.70 -7.40 -1.28
N ASP A 35 -12.17 -8.36 -2.08
CA ASP A 35 -12.10 -9.79 -1.75
C ASP A 35 -10.75 -10.44 -2.11
N GLY A 36 -9.81 -9.68 -2.68
CA GLY A 36 -8.48 -10.14 -3.09
C GLY A 36 -8.44 -11.07 -4.29
N LYS A 37 -9.56 -11.29 -5.01
CA LYS A 37 -9.65 -12.31 -6.06
C LYS A 37 -9.45 -11.77 -7.48
N ARG A 38 -9.54 -10.47 -7.67
CA ARG A 38 -9.48 -9.81 -8.98
C ARG A 38 -8.55 -8.63 -8.93
N PHE A 39 -7.83 -8.38 -10.02
CA PHE A 39 -6.78 -7.37 -10.09
C PHE A 39 -6.83 -6.63 -11.43
N PHE A 40 -6.39 -5.38 -11.45
CA PHE A 40 -6.03 -4.70 -12.67
C PHE A 40 -4.59 -5.01 -13.06
N TYR A 41 -4.34 -5.23 -14.34
CA TYR A 41 -3.00 -5.20 -14.94
C TYR A 41 -2.57 -3.75 -15.17
N CYS A 42 -3.44 -2.97 -15.81
CA CYS A 42 -3.33 -1.51 -15.87
C CYS A 42 -4.35 -0.92 -14.92
N ASN A 43 -3.90 -0.22 -13.89
CA ASN A 43 -4.79 0.44 -12.94
C ASN A 43 -5.30 1.75 -13.57
N PRO A 44 -6.54 1.80 -14.09
CA PRO A 44 -7.03 2.96 -14.79
C PRO A 44 -7.32 4.10 -13.82
N LEU A 45 -6.93 5.33 -14.19
CA LEU A 45 -7.31 6.53 -13.46
C LEU A 45 -8.77 6.91 -13.72
N GLU A 46 -9.30 6.53 -14.87
CA GLU A 46 -10.67 6.80 -15.28
C GLU A 46 -11.23 5.62 -16.08
N VAL A 47 -12.47 5.29 -15.83
CA VAL A 47 -13.24 4.33 -16.63
C VAL A 47 -14.40 5.07 -17.27
N VAL A 48 -14.42 5.14 -18.60
CA VAL A 48 -15.48 5.76 -19.39
C VAL A 48 -16.42 4.68 -19.90
N PRO A 49 -17.69 4.65 -19.47
CA PRO A 49 -18.66 3.66 -19.93
C PRO A 49 -18.79 3.64 -21.45
N GLY A 50 -18.73 2.45 -22.04
CA GLY A 50 -18.86 2.25 -23.49
C GLY A 50 -17.61 2.53 -24.32
N ILE A 51 -16.56 3.14 -23.74
CA ILE A 51 -15.30 3.52 -24.40
C ILE A 51 -14.13 2.66 -23.86
N SER A 52 -13.96 2.60 -22.55
CA SER A 52 -12.89 1.85 -21.92
C SER A 52 -12.96 0.36 -22.29
N GLY A 53 -11.82 -0.22 -22.69
CA GLY A 53 -11.70 -1.59 -23.19
C GLY A 53 -12.13 -1.79 -24.65
N LYS A 54 -12.75 -0.80 -25.29
CA LYS A 54 -13.27 -0.92 -26.67
C LYS A 54 -12.55 0.00 -27.66
N ALA A 55 -12.37 1.26 -27.30
CA ALA A 55 -11.69 2.23 -28.18
C ALA A 55 -10.22 1.86 -28.34
N ALA A 56 -9.64 2.13 -29.52
CA ALA A 56 -8.25 1.82 -29.84
C ALA A 56 -7.27 2.44 -28.83
N THR A 57 -7.54 3.66 -28.38
CA THR A 57 -6.74 4.40 -27.40
C THR A 57 -6.89 3.91 -25.95
N GLN A 58 -7.97 3.19 -25.63
CA GLN A 58 -8.29 2.69 -24.30
C GLN A 58 -8.48 1.18 -24.25
N ARG A 59 -7.96 0.45 -25.24
CA ARG A 59 -8.09 -1.01 -25.30
C ARG A 59 -7.45 -1.73 -24.10
N HIS A 60 -6.42 -1.12 -23.50
CA HIS A 60 -5.72 -1.63 -22.31
C HIS A 60 -6.42 -1.30 -20.98
N VAL A 61 -7.47 -0.51 -21.03
CA VAL A 61 -8.25 -0.10 -19.84
C VAL A 61 -9.41 -1.06 -19.67
N ASP A 62 -9.26 -2.03 -18.78
CA ASP A 62 -10.37 -2.89 -18.40
C ASP A 62 -11.34 -2.13 -17.50
N PRO A 63 -12.65 -2.10 -17.80
CA PRO A 63 -13.63 -1.44 -16.95
C PRO A 63 -13.91 -2.19 -15.64
N GLN A 64 -13.49 -3.43 -15.55
CA GLN A 64 -13.63 -4.28 -14.36
C GLN A 64 -12.34 -5.06 -14.13
N ARG A 65 -12.04 -5.34 -12.86
CA ARG A 65 -10.88 -6.17 -12.50
C ARG A 65 -11.11 -7.60 -12.95
N PRO A 66 -10.30 -8.17 -13.86
CA PRO A 66 -10.41 -9.56 -14.24
C PRO A 66 -9.84 -10.49 -13.18
N ALA A 67 -10.27 -11.76 -13.21
CA ALA A 67 -9.79 -12.79 -12.29
C ALA A 67 -8.40 -13.31 -12.70
N TRP A 68 -8.02 -13.14 -13.95
CA TRP A 68 -6.77 -13.66 -14.50
C TRP A 68 -6.29 -12.84 -15.71
N TYR A 69 -4.98 -12.81 -15.88
CA TYR A 69 -4.29 -12.30 -17.05
C TYR A 69 -3.32 -13.34 -17.60
N ALA A 70 -2.96 -13.24 -18.87
CA ALA A 70 -1.90 -14.08 -19.47
C ALA A 70 -0.53 -13.88 -18.77
N CYS A 71 -0.30 -12.70 -18.21
CA CYS A 71 0.89 -12.37 -17.42
C CYS A 71 0.49 -12.19 -15.94
N ALA A 72 0.93 -13.09 -15.07
CA ALA A 72 0.62 -13.08 -13.64
C ALA A 72 1.64 -12.25 -12.84
N CYS A 73 1.99 -11.03 -13.27
CA CYS A 73 2.96 -10.19 -12.57
C CYS A 73 2.35 -9.39 -11.40
N CYS A 74 1.09 -8.93 -11.54
CA CYS A 74 0.49 -8.00 -10.60
C CYS A 74 0.13 -8.66 -9.25
N PRO A 75 -0.60 -9.78 -9.16
CA PRO A 75 -0.93 -10.42 -7.89
C PRO A 75 0.31 -10.78 -7.05
N PRO A 76 1.37 -11.41 -7.59
CA PRO A 76 2.57 -11.72 -6.81
C PRO A 76 3.30 -10.48 -6.31
N ASN A 77 3.32 -9.39 -7.08
CA ASN A 77 3.93 -8.14 -6.63
C ASN A 77 3.16 -7.49 -5.49
N VAL A 78 1.83 -7.49 -5.54
CA VAL A 78 0.99 -7.03 -4.43
C VAL A 78 1.20 -7.91 -3.20
N ALA A 79 1.17 -9.24 -3.36
CA ALA A 79 1.40 -10.17 -2.27
C ALA A 79 2.78 -9.97 -1.61
N ARG A 80 3.83 -9.78 -2.42
CA ARG A 80 5.18 -9.50 -1.93
C ARG A 80 5.22 -8.20 -1.11
N LEU A 81 4.60 -7.13 -1.62
CA LEU A 81 4.54 -5.85 -0.91
C LEU A 81 3.80 -6.00 0.43
N LEU A 82 2.62 -6.63 0.43
CA LEU A 82 1.83 -6.82 1.63
C LEU A 82 2.56 -7.69 2.67
N SER A 83 3.30 -8.71 2.23
CA SER A 83 4.12 -9.54 3.13
C SER A 83 5.26 -8.78 3.80
N SER A 84 5.73 -7.69 3.20
CA SER A 84 6.80 -6.84 3.73
C SER A 84 6.30 -5.50 4.28
N ILE A 85 4.99 -5.29 4.36
CA ILE A 85 4.40 -3.98 4.71
C ILE A 85 4.86 -3.45 6.07
N GLY A 86 5.15 -4.33 7.01
CA GLY A 86 5.68 -3.97 8.32
C GLY A 86 7.00 -3.21 8.25
N SER A 87 7.84 -3.48 7.24
CA SER A 87 9.10 -2.77 7.02
C SER A 87 8.91 -1.33 6.52
N TYR A 88 7.73 -1.03 6.01
CA TYR A 88 7.35 0.30 5.55
C TYR A 88 6.48 1.05 6.56
N ALA A 89 5.78 0.31 7.41
CA ALA A 89 4.84 0.88 8.37
C ALA A 89 5.53 1.53 9.57
N TYR A 90 6.68 1.01 9.95
CA TYR A 90 7.36 1.40 11.17
C TYR A 90 8.86 1.62 10.93
N GLY A 91 9.44 2.55 11.65
CA GLY A 91 10.88 2.82 11.66
C GLY A 91 11.43 2.99 13.07
N GLU A 92 12.72 2.75 13.23
CA GLU A 92 13.44 2.94 14.50
C GLU A 92 14.60 3.92 14.33
N GLY A 93 14.70 4.86 15.25
CA GLY A 93 15.86 5.69 15.47
C GLY A 93 16.52 5.39 16.82
N GLU A 94 17.61 6.04 17.14
CA GLU A 94 18.31 5.83 18.42
C GLU A 94 17.42 6.09 19.64
N LYS A 95 16.57 7.11 19.59
CA LYS A 95 15.69 7.56 20.68
C LYS A 95 14.23 7.69 20.28
N ALA A 96 13.88 7.34 19.03
CA ALA A 96 12.57 7.56 18.47
C ALA A 96 12.04 6.28 17.81
N PHE A 97 10.73 6.09 17.90
CA PHE A 97 10.00 5.12 17.13
C PHE A 97 9.06 5.86 16.17
N PHE A 98 9.09 5.48 14.92
CA PHE A 98 8.38 6.16 13.86
C PHE A 98 7.21 5.32 13.37
N ILE A 99 6.05 5.92 13.19
CA ILE A 99 4.87 5.31 12.58
C ILE A 99 4.62 6.01 11.26
N HIS A 100 4.86 5.29 10.16
CA HIS A 100 4.67 5.80 8.79
C HIS A 100 3.28 5.48 8.26
N LEU A 101 2.77 4.28 8.59
CA LEU A 101 1.46 3.81 8.17
C LEU A 101 0.69 3.36 9.42
N TYR A 102 -0.57 3.79 9.53
CA TYR A 102 -1.45 3.41 10.64
C TYR A 102 -2.04 2.02 10.41
N LEU A 103 -1.17 1.03 10.41
CA LEU A 103 -1.57 -0.37 10.33
C LEU A 103 -1.70 -0.95 11.72
N GLY A 104 -2.82 -1.66 11.97
CA GLY A 104 -2.98 -2.43 13.19
C GLY A 104 -1.91 -3.51 13.28
N GLY A 105 -1.30 -3.65 14.46
CA GLY A 105 -0.25 -4.62 14.67
C GLY A 105 0.18 -4.70 16.12
N ARG A 106 0.94 -5.73 16.45
CA ARG A 106 1.60 -5.90 17.73
C ARG A 106 3.09 -6.10 17.52
N ARG A 107 3.90 -5.35 18.22
CA ARG A 107 5.33 -5.57 18.23
C ARG A 107 5.76 -6.02 19.62
N GLU A 108 6.37 -7.18 19.70
CA GLU A 108 6.76 -7.80 20.97
C GLU A 108 8.09 -7.27 21.53
N GLU A 109 8.87 -6.53 20.73
CA GLU A 109 10.25 -6.17 21.05
C GLU A 109 10.44 -4.78 21.70
N PHE A 110 9.38 -4.08 22.06
CA PHE A 110 9.47 -2.81 22.80
C PHE A 110 8.97 -2.96 24.24
N PRO A 111 9.84 -3.34 25.19
CA PRO A 111 9.47 -3.27 26.59
C PRO A 111 9.32 -1.79 26.99
N GLY A 112 8.10 -1.32 27.07
CA GLY A 112 7.78 0.04 27.55
C GLY A 112 6.85 0.87 26.67
N LEU A 113 6.49 0.43 25.48
CA LEU A 113 5.39 1.02 24.72
C LEU A 113 4.06 0.40 25.17
N VAL A 114 3.17 1.25 25.66
CA VAL A 114 1.78 0.86 25.93
C VAL A 114 1.14 0.45 24.60
N PRO A 115 0.47 -0.70 24.50
CA PRO A 115 -0.26 -1.06 23.31
C PRO A 115 -1.29 0.02 23.00
N LEU A 116 -1.22 0.60 21.82
CA LEU A 116 -2.34 1.38 21.29
C LEU A 116 -3.43 0.36 20.92
N LEU A 117 -4.52 0.39 21.69
CA LEU A 117 -5.74 -0.35 21.41
C LEU A 117 -6.44 0.23 20.18
#